data_86b3ac1d839601989923eaa9a8f59ddd
#
_entry.id   86b3ac1d839601989923eaa9a8f59ddd
#
_cell.length_a   1.000
_cell.length_b   1.000
_cell.length_c   1.000
_cell.angle_alpha   90.00
_cell.angle_beta   90.00
_cell.angle_gamma   90.00
#
_symmetry.space_group_name_H-M   'P 1'
#
loop_
_entity.id
_entity.type
_entity.pdbx_description
1 polymer ?
#
loop_
_entity_poly.entity_id
_entity_poly.type
_entity_poly.pdbx_seq_one_letter_code
_entity_poly.pdbx_strand_id
1 'polypeptide(L)'
;MPDQRAARRREAVAKVTASLPTAWFGEFQKEDELVVLQTIMDEVLANGHCQMTRRELAERAGISPHIVQRTVCTAIVGGLMRIAAWSNGGAVDRTSKIEILDPGWLARAKQLGAGAIAGGE
;
A
#
# COMPACT_ATOMS: atom_id res chain seq x y z
N MET A 1 10.87 -21.98 -14.38
CA MET A 1 10.29 -21.69 -13.05
C MET A 1 9.50 -20.40 -13.11
N PRO A 2 8.26 -20.43 -12.69
CA PRO A 2 7.51 -19.20 -12.64
C PRO A 2 8.15 -18.27 -11.63
N ASP A 3 8.26 -17.01 -12.03
CA ASP A 3 8.79 -15.99 -11.14
C ASP A 3 7.71 -15.58 -10.15
N GLN A 4 7.84 -16.03 -8.91
CA GLN A 4 6.87 -15.70 -7.86
C GLN A 4 6.80 -14.20 -7.60
N ARG A 5 7.92 -13.50 -7.78
CA ARG A 5 7.95 -12.05 -7.62
C ARG A 5 7.08 -11.37 -8.67
N ALA A 6 7.18 -11.80 -9.93
CA ALA A 6 6.36 -11.26 -11.00
C ALA A 6 4.88 -11.56 -10.77
N ALA A 7 4.58 -12.78 -10.29
CA ALA A 7 3.19 -13.16 -10.00
C ALA A 7 2.61 -12.31 -8.87
N ARG A 8 3.37 -12.09 -7.80
CA ARG A 8 2.94 -11.23 -6.67
C ARG A 8 2.71 -9.80 -7.13
N ARG A 9 3.60 -9.33 -8.00
CA ARG A 9 3.50 -7.97 -8.53
C ARG A 9 2.22 -7.81 -9.34
N ARG A 10 1.91 -8.74 -10.22
CA ARG A 10 0.67 -8.70 -11.01
C ARG A 10 -0.56 -8.78 -10.12
N GLU A 11 -0.51 -9.62 -9.09
CA GLU A 11 -1.62 -9.75 -8.15
C GLU A 11 -1.84 -8.44 -7.40
N ALA A 12 -0.76 -7.80 -6.93
CA ALA A 12 -0.86 -6.53 -6.23
C ALA A 12 -1.46 -5.45 -7.14
N VAL A 13 -1.01 -5.37 -8.38
CA VAL A 13 -1.55 -4.42 -9.35
C VAL A 13 -3.03 -4.68 -9.60
N ALA A 14 -3.42 -5.93 -9.75
CA ALA A 14 -4.82 -6.28 -9.96
C ALA A 14 -5.69 -5.87 -8.78
N LYS A 15 -5.22 -6.12 -7.56
CA LYS A 15 -5.98 -5.77 -6.36
C LYS A 15 -6.15 -4.28 -6.20
N VAL A 16 -5.07 -3.51 -6.37
CA VAL A 16 -5.17 -2.05 -6.21
C VAL A 16 -6.00 -1.44 -7.33
N THR A 17 -5.89 -1.97 -8.54
CA THR A 17 -6.68 -1.49 -9.67
C THR A 17 -8.18 -1.70 -9.41
N ALA A 18 -8.53 -2.80 -8.75
CA ALA A 18 -9.93 -3.11 -8.45
C ALA A 18 -10.47 -2.28 -7.28
N SER A 19 -9.62 -1.81 -6.36
CA SER A 19 -10.07 -1.14 -5.15
C SER A 19 -9.85 0.37 -5.16
N LEU A 20 -8.79 0.85 -5.79
CA LEU A 20 -8.43 2.27 -5.76
C LEU A 20 -9.45 3.09 -6.57
N PRO A 21 -9.95 4.22 -6.04
CA PRO A 21 -10.83 5.09 -6.80
C PRO A 21 -10.16 5.56 -8.10
N THR A 22 -10.95 5.64 -9.17
CA THR A 22 -10.43 5.98 -10.50
C THR A 22 -9.76 7.34 -10.55
N ALA A 23 -10.18 8.27 -9.68
CA ALA A 23 -9.57 9.59 -9.62
C ALA A 23 -8.08 9.54 -9.31
N TRP A 24 -7.61 8.48 -8.65
CA TRP A 24 -6.21 8.36 -8.26
C TRP A 24 -5.32 7.77 -9.36
N PHE A 25 -5.89 7.17 -10.39
CA PHE A 25 -5.09 6.59 -11.47
C PHE A 25 -4.31 7.63 -12.26
N GLY A 26 -4.74 8.89 -12.23
CA GLY A 26 -3.98 9.97 -12.82
C GLY A 26 -2.70 10.29 -12.05
N GLU A 27 -2.70 10.02 -10.75
CA GLU A 27 -1.56 10.30 -9.87
C GLU A 27 -0.57 9.14 -9.80
N PHE A 28 -1.08 7.90 -9.90
CA PHE A 28 -0.29 6.69 -9.76
C PHE A 28 -0.41 5.86 -11.02
N GLN A 29 0.38 6.21 -12.03
CA GLN A 29 0.31 5.56 -13.34
C GLN A 29 1.28 4.39 -13.47
N LYS A 30 2.35 4.41 -12.68
CA LYS A 30 3.39 3.40 -12.81
C LYS A 30 3.04 2.19 -11.96
N GLU A 31 3.34 1.02 -12.52
CA GLU A 31 3.08 -0.25 -11.84
C GLU A 31 3.77 -0.31 -10.48
N ASP A 32 5.01 0.19 -10.39
CA ASP A 32 5.75 0.22 -9.13
C ASP A 32 4.99 0.97 -8.05
N GLU A 33 4.40 2.10 -8.40
CA GLU A 33 3.62 2.90 -7.47
C GLU A 33 2.38 2.15 -7.00
N LEU A 34 1.72 1.46 -7.92
CA LEU A 34 0.53 0.68 -7.58
C LEU A 34 0.88 -0.47 -6.63
N VAL A 35 2.02 -1.11 -6.82
CA VAL A 35 2.48 -2.16 -5.93
C VAL A 35 2.73 -1.62 -4.52
N VAL A 36 3.32 -0.44 -4.41
CA VAL A 36 3.55 0.20 -3.10
C VAL A 36 2.22 0.46 -2.40
N LEU A 37 1.24 1.01 -3.12
CA LEU A 37 -0.07 1.29 -2.54
C LEU A 37 -0.75 0.03 -2.03
N GLN A 38 -0.69 -1.05 -2.80
CA GLN A 38 -1.30 -2.32 -2.37
C GLN A 38 -0.57 -2.90 -1.16
N THR A 39 0.75 -2.79 -1.11
CA THR A 39 1.53 -3.27 0.03
C THR A 39 1.11 -2.54 1.30
N ILE A 40 0.92 -1.23 1.24
CA ILE A 40 0.44 -0.44 2.38
C ILE A 40 -0.98 -0.88 2.76
N MET A 41 -1.85 -1.06 1.78
CA MET A 41 -3.23 -1.49 2.05
C MET A 41 -3.25 -2.87 2.72
N ASP A 42 -2.42 -3.81 2.28
CA ASP A 42 -2.35 -5.14 2.90
C ASP A 42 -2.01 -5.03 4.39
N GLU A 43 -1.07 -4.16 4.73
CA GLU A 43 -0.72 -3.94 6.14
C GLU A 43 -1.86 -3.29 6.91
N VAL A 44 -2.55 -2.32 6.31
CA VAL A 44 -3.69 -1.67 6.94
C VAL A 44 -4.81 -2.68 7.20
N LEU A 45 -5.08 -3.56 6.25
CA LEU A 45 -6.11 -4.57 6.42
C LEU A 45 -5.75 -5.58 7.50
N ALA A 46 -4.47 -5.91 7.62
CA ALA A 46 -4.01 -6.88 8.61
C ALA A 46 -3.93 -6.29 10.02
N ASN A 47 -3.52 -5.03 10.16
CA ASN A 47 -3.15 -4.46 11.44
C ASN A 47 -3.89 -3.15 11.78
N GLY A 48 -4.73 -2.65 10.90
CA GLY A 48 -5.43 -1.39 11.07
C GLY A 48 -4.63 -0.17 10.62
N HIS A 49 -3.35 -0.33 10.42
CA HIS A 49 -2.45 0.71 9.94
C HIS A 49 -1.20 0.08 9.36
N CYS A 50 -0.44 0.86 8.62
CA CYS A 50 0.86 0.43 8.12
C CYS A 50 1.94 1.10 8.95
N GLN A 51 2.74 0.32 9.67
CA GLN A 51 3.82 0.85 10.51
C GLN A 51 5.12 0.18 10.10
N MET A 52 5.73 0.73 9.08
CA MET A 52 6.96 0.21 8.51
C MET A 52 7.88 1.36 8.14
N THR A 53 9.18 1.13 8.22
CA THR A 53 10.14 2.08 7.69
C THR A 53 10.03 2.05 6.16
N ARG A 54 10.55 3.11 5.54
CA ARG A 54 10.61 3.16 4.07
C ARG A 54 11.39 1.96 3.52
N ARG A 55 12.47 1.58 4.19
CA ARG A 55 13.29 0.44 3.78
C ARG A 55 12.50 -0.87 3.86
N GLU A 56 11.79 -1.08 4.97
CA GLU A 56 10.98 -2.28 5.14
C GLU A 56 9.88 -2.37 4.09
N LEU A 57 9.25 -1.25 3.81
CA LEU A 57 8.20 -1.19 2.81
C LEU A 57 8.77 -1.48 1.41
N ALA A 58 9.94 -0.93 1.13
CA ALA A 58 10.62 -1.18 -0.13
C ALA A 58 10.97 -2.66 -0.30
N GLU A 59 11.47 -3.28 0.74
CA GLU A 59 11.80 -4.70 0.72
C GLU A 59 10.55 -5.56 0.52
N ARG A 60 9.48 -5.23 1.25
CA ARG A 60 8.23 -5.98 1.16
C ARG A 60 7.61 -5.86 -0.23
N ALA A 61 7.62 -4.66 -0.79
CA ALA A 61 7.04 -4.40 -2.11
C ALA A 61 7.96 -4.85 -3.26
N GLY A 62 9.23 -5.02 -2.99
CA GLY A 62 10.21 -5.30 -4.06
C GLY A 62 10.46 -4.09 -4.94
N ILE A 63 10.37 -2.90 -4.38
CA ILE A 63 10.47 -1.62 -5.08
C ILE A 63 11.57 -0.79 -4.42
N SER A 64 12.24 0.09 -5.18
CA SER A 64 13.29 0.91 -4.61
C SER A 64 12.75 1.88 -3.55
N PRO A 65 13.53 2.18 -2.49
CA PRO A 65 13.08 3.11 -1.46
C PRO A 65 12.74 4.50 -1.99
N HIS A 66 13.40 4.92 -3.04
CA HIS A 66 13.13 6.21 -3.67
C HIS A 66 11.71 6.28 -4.24
N ILE A 67 11.28 5.22 -4.91
CA ILE A 67 9.92 5.15 -5.46
C ILE A 67 8.90 5.04 -4.34
N VAL A 68 9.21 4.27 -3.29
CA VAL A 68 8.35 4.17 -2.11
C VAL A 68 8.11 5.56 -1.52
N GLN A 69 9.19 6.32 -1.30
CA GLN A 69 9.08 7.66 -0.71
C GLN A 69 8.23 8.58 -1.58
N ARG A 70 8.47 8.57 -2.88
CA ARG A 70 7.74 9.42 -3.80
C ARG A 70 6.24 9.07 -3.82
N THR A 71 5.94 7.77 -3.86
CA THR A 71 4.56 7.31 -3.86
C THR A 71 3.83 7.71 -2.59
N VAL A 72 4.45 7.49 -1.44
CA VAL A 72 3.86 7.83 -0.15
C VAL A 72 3.66 9.34 -0.05
N CYS A 73 4.65 10.14 -0.45
CA CYS A 73 4.52 11.59 -0.42
C CYS A 73 3.37 12.07 -1.30
N THR A 74 3.26 11.55 -2.51
CA THR A 74 2.15 11.90 -3.40
C THR A 74 0.81 11.56 -2.78
N ALA A 75 0.71 10.39 -2.17
CA ALA A 75 -0.53 9.95 -1.54
C ALA A 75 -0.90 10.83 -0.35
N ILE A 76 0.08 11.24 0.45
CA ILE A 76 -0.17 12.10 1.62
C ILE A 76 -0.59 13.50 1.17
N VAL A 77 0.11 14.07 0.20
CA VAL A 77 -0.21 15.41 -0.31
C VAL A 77 -1.61 15.43 -0.91
N GLY A 78 -1.98 14.37 -1.61
CA GLY A 78 -3.30 14.26 -2.23
C GLY A 78 -4.44 13.90 -1.27
N GLY A 79 -4.12 13.56 -0.02
CA GLY A 79 -5.15 13.23 0.97
C GLY A 79 -5.64 11.78 0.91
N LEU A 80 -4.93 10.90 0.21
CA LEU A 80 -5.28 9.49 0.16
C LEU A 80 -4.93 8.77 1.46
N MET A 81 -3.86 9.19 2.09
CA MET A 81 -3.40 8.65 3.36
C MET A 81 -2.74 9.74 4.20
N ARG A 82 -2.48 9.43 5.47
CA ARG A 82 -1.80 10.36 6.36
C ARG A 82 -0.86 9.61 7.28
N ILE A 83 0.10 10.34 7.83
CA ILE A 83 0.93 9.82 8.90
C ILE A 83 0.27 10.21 10.22
N ALA A 84 -0.25 9.21 10.95
CA ALA A 84 -0.99 9.45 12.20
C ALA A 84 -0.07 9.60 13.40
N ALA A 85 1.09 8.94 13.39
CA ALA A 85 2.02 8.98 14.48
C ALA A 85 3.43 8.62 14.01
N TRP A 86 4.41 9.16 14.72
CA TRP A 86 5.82 8.81 14.50
C TRP A 86 6.30 7.98 15.66
N SER A 87 7.04 6.93 15.38
CA SER A 87 7.72 6.19 16.43
C SER A 87 8.80 7.07 17.04
N ASN A 88 8.82 7.13 18.36
CA ASN A 88 9.83 7.90 19.09
C ASN A 88 11.10 7.13 19.37
N GLY A 89 11.33 6.09 18.66
CA GLY A 89 12.45 5.20 18.92
C GLY A 89 13.82 5.75 18.64
N GLY A 90 14.00 7.03 18.68
CA GLY A 90 15.30 7.62 18.42
C GLY A 90 15.53 7.82 16.94
N ALA A 91 16.68 8.34 16.60
CA ALA A 91 16.93 8.88 15.28
C ALA A 91 17.10 7.84 14.16
N VAL A 92 17.31 6.59 14.50
CA VAL A 92 17.78 5.63 13.50
C VAL A 92 16.65 4.89 12.80
N ASP A 93 15.59 4.54 13.53
CA ASP A 93 14.49 3.78 12.95
C ASP A 93 13.17 4.48 13.20
N ARG A 94 12.88 5.43 12.33
CA ARG A 94 11.59 6.10 12.39
C ARG A 94 10.57 5.32 11.60
N THR A 95 9.66 4.68 12.29
CA THR A 95 8.50 4.10 11.66
C THR A 95 7.36 5.10 11.74
N SER A 96 6.71 5.31 10.61
CA SER A 96 5.53 6.16 10.55
C SER A 96 4.29 5.28 10.58
N LYS A 97 3.30 5.70 11.32
CA LYS A 97 2.02 5.02 11.33
C LYS A 97 1.16 5.63 10.23
N ILE A 98 0.98 4.88 9.15
CA ILE A 98 0.24 5.34 7.98
C ILE A 98 -1.20 4.84 8.06
N GLU A 99 -2.14 5.76 7.88
CA GLU A 99 -3.57 5.45 7.85
C GLU A 99 -4.15 5.84 6.50
N ILE A 100 -5.12 5.06 6.04
CA ILE A 100 -5.84 5.35 4.80
C ILE A 100 -6.95 6.35 5.10
N LEU A 101 -6.98 7.44 4.36
CA LEU A 101 -8.00 8.47 4.52
C LEU A 101 -9.21 8.28 3.61
N ASP A 102 -9.03 7.59 2.48
CA ASP A 102 -10.11 7.39 1.53
C ASP A 102 -10.99 6.21 1.98
N PRO A 103 -12.20 6.47 2.48
CA PRO A 103 -13.06 5.39 2.98
C PRO A 103 -13.55 4.47 1.86
N GLY A 104 -13.67 4.99 0.65
CA GLY A 104 -14.10 4.18 -0.50
C GLY A 104 -13.05 3.15 -0.88
N TRP A 105 -11.78 3.55 -0.89
CA TRP A 105 -10.69 2.63 -1.17
C TRP A 105 -10.61 1.54 -0.11
N LEU A 106 -10.65 1.95 1.16
CA LEU A 106 -10.56 1.01 2.27
C LEU A 106 -11.73 0.02 2.25
N ALA A 107 -12.94 0.51 2.01
CA ALA A 107 -14.13 -0.36 1.96
C ALA A 107 -14.04 -1.38 0.84
N ARG A 108 -13.64 -0.95 -0.35
CA ARG A 108 -13.50 -1.87 -1.49
C ARG A 108 -12.40 -2.89 -1.26
N ALA A 109 -11.29 -2.45 -0.68
CA ALA A 109 -10.19 -3.37 -0.37
C ALA A 109 -10.62 -4.44 0.63
N LYS A 110 -11.41 -4.05 1.64
CA LYS A 110 -11.96 -5.01 2.60
C LYS A 110 -12.90 -5.99 1.93
N GLN A 111 -13.75 -5.51 1.03
CA GLN A 111 -14.68 -6.37 0.32
C GLN A 111 -13.95 -7.40 -0.55
N LEU A 112 -12.88 -6.97 -1.22
CA LEU A 112 -12.09 -7.87 -2.04
C LEU A 112 -11.41 -8.94 -1.18
N GLY A 113 -10.89 -8.55 -0.02
CA GLY A 113 -10.29 -9.51 0.90
C GLY A 113 -11.33 -10.50 1.43
N ALA A 114 -12.50 -10.01 1.83
CA ALA A 114 -13.57 -10.85 2.31
C ALA A 114 -14.09 -11.76 1.19
N GLY A 115 -14.22 -11.21 -0.01
CA GLY A 115 -14.63 -12.01 -1.16
C GLY A 115 -13.64 -13.11 -1.50
N ALA A 116 -12.35 -12.83 -1.38
CA ALA A 116 -11.32 -13.83 -1.60
C ALA A 116 -11.40 -14.95 -0.56
N ILE A 117 -11.65 -14.58 0.69
CA ILE A 117 -11.83 -15.56 1.77
C ILE A 117 -13.08 -16.40 1.53
N ALA A 118 -14.19 -15.74 1.22
CA ALA A 118 -15.45 -16.43 0.93
C ALA A 118 -15.32 -17.31 -0.30
N GLY A 119 -14.63 -16.83 -1.32
CA GLY A 119 -14.41 -17.61 -2.53
C GLY A 119 -13.50 -18.80 -2.32
N GLY A 120 -12.71 -18.79 -1.26
CA GLY A 120 -11.82 -19.89 -0.92
C GLY A 120 -12.54 -21.05 -0.26
N GLU A 121 -13.76 -20.84 0.12
CA GLU A 121 -14.57 -21.88 0.69
C GLU A 121 -15.01 -22.88 -0.40
#